data_8b08f1850f147f27bb79037978df73d1
#
_entry.id   8b08f1850f147f27bb79037978df73d1
#
_cell.length_a   1.000
_cell.length_b   1.000
_cell.length_c   1.000
_cell.angle_alpha   90.00
_cell.angle_beta   90.00
_cell.angle_gamma   90.00
#
_symmetry.space_group_name_H-M   'P 1'
#
loop_
_entity.id
_entity.type
_entity.pdbx_description
1 polymer ?
#
loop_
_entity_poly.entity_id
_entity_poly.type
_entity_poly.pdbx_seq_one_letter_code
_entity_poly.pdbx_strand_id
1 'polypeptide(L)'
;PQLDCSGNPVGAVEEYIYESLPVSLPGSPPATGWHFTWDSCCRNGAISNLVLSSPTSPSEGFTLRASMFPFYDNLGNLVPAEPCFDSSPIFNESPKTIICTGYPFSYSHNASDDELDEVYYAWDEPLDDFFGAYNPPVAPAPLPFVAPYSYDNPLPGGVTLDTITGE
;
A
#
# COMPACT_ATOMS: atom_id res chain seq x y z
N PRO A 1 -4.34 20.96 -12.82
CA PRO A 1 -3.24 21.30 -13.73
C PRO A 1 -3.31 20.42 -14.96
N GLN A 2 -3.22 21.02 -16.12
CA GLN A 2 -3.19 20.28 -17.37
C GLN A 2 -1.78 19.66 -17.48
N LEU A 3 -1.71 18.34 -17.62
CA LEU A 3 -0.48 17.64 -17.91
C LEU A 3 0.01 18.10 -19.29
N ASP A 4 0.86 19.10 -19.32
CA ASP A 4 1.53 19.49 -20.56
C ASP A 4 2.74 18.60 -20.77
N CYS A 5 2.58 17.56 -21.58
CA CYS A 5 3.67 16.67 -21.97
C CYS A 5 4.58 17.31 -23.03
N SER A 6 4.26 18.50 -23.52
CA SER A 6 5.12 19.22 -24.46
C SER A 6 6.35 19.78 -23.73
N GLY A 7 7.48 19.13 -23.95
CA GLY A 7 8.74 19.49 -23.31
C GLY A 7 9.04 18.82 -21.97
N ASN A 8 8.16 17.97 -21.46
CA ASN A 8 8.44 17.13 -20.30
C ASN A 8 8.32 15.64 -20.66
N PRO A 9 9.40 14.98 -21.07
CA PRO A 9 9.37 13.57 -21.48
C PRO A 9 9.13 12.59 -20.32
N VAL A 10 9.14 13.07 -19.07
CA VAL A 10 8.97 12.23 -17.88
C VAL A 10 7.51 12.19 -17.42
N GLY A 11 6.62 12.96 -18.03
CA GLY A 11 5.25 13.16 -17.56
C GLY A 11 5.16 14.09 -16.36
N ALA A 12 3.96 14.38 -15.92
CA ALA A 12 3.72 15.14 -14.70
C ALA A 12 3.15 14.23 -13.62
N VAL A 13 3.64 14.40 -12.41
CA VAL A 13 3.15 13.74 -11.19
C VAL A 13 2.52 14.82 -10.31
N GLU A 14 1.34 14.55 -9.80
CA GLU A 14 0.67 15.40 -8.82
C GLU A 14 0.68 14.66 -7.49
N GLU A 15 1.27 15.28 -6.48
CA GLU A 15 1.34 14.75 -5.14
C GLU A 15 0.26 15.40 -4.27
N TYR A 16 -0.51 14.57 -3.58
CA TYR A 16 -1.52 15.00 -2.61
C TYR A 16 -1.12 14.50 -1.23
N ILE A 17 -0.94 15.43 -0.31
CA ILE A 17 -0.66 15.13 1.10
C ILE A 17 -1.94 15.36 1.89
N TYR A 18 -2.40 14.34 2.60
CA TYR A 18 -3.57 14.40 3.47
C TYR A 18 -3.12 14.36 4.92
N GLU A 19 -3.46 15.38 5.68
CA GLU A 19 -3.17 15.46 7.10
C GLU A 19 -4.47 15.57 7.89
N SER A 20 -4.60 14.78 8.94
CA SER A 20 -5.65 14.96 9.93
C SER A 20 -5.16 15.80 11.11
N LEU A 21 -6.08 16.31 11.90
CA LEU A 21 -5.73 16.79 13.24
C LEU A 21 -5.23 15.59 14.07
N PRO A 22 -4.27 15.82 15.01
CA PRO A 22 -3.82 14.76 15.89
C PRO A 22 -4.98 14.08 16.61
N VAL A 23 -5.02 12.77 16.58
CA VAL A 23 -6.02 11.96 17.27
C VAL A 23 -5.30 11.07 18.28
N SER A 24 -5.72 11.16 19.53
CA SER A 24 -5.21 10.27 20.58
C SER A 24 -6.08 9.02 20.65
N LEU A 25 -5.45 7.86 20.49
CA LEU A 25 -6.09 6.56 20.69
C LEU A 25 -5.76 6.09 22.11
N PRO A 26 -6.75 5.91 23.00
CA PRO A 26 -6.49 5.52 24.37
C PRO A 26 -6.16 4.03 24.49
N GLY A 27 -5.20 3.71 25.35
CA GLY A 27 -4.83 2.33 25.66
C GLY A 27 -3.92 1.69 24.62
N SER A 28 -3.83 0.37 24.68
CA SER A 28 -3.05 -0.43 23.72
C SER A 28 -3.94 -0.93 22.59
N PRO A 29 -3.38 -1.19 21.40
CA PRO A 29 -4.14 -1.82 20.32
C PRO A 29 -4.80 -3.11 20.79
N PRO A 30 -6.01 -3.43 20.33
CA PRO A 30 -6.60 -4.76 20.56
C PRO A 30 -5.78 -5.83 19.80
N ALA A 31 -6.00 -7.10 20.12
CA ALA A 31 -5.31 -8.21 19.44
C ALA A 31 -5.52 -8.22 17.91
N THR A 32 -6.60 -7.63 17.43
CA THR A 32 -6.91 -7.43 16.01
C THR A 32 -6.20 -6.22 15.39
N GLY A 33 -5.55 -5.39 16.19
CA GLY A 33 -4.88 -4.16 15.78
C GLY A 33 -5.81 -2.94 15.68
N TRP A 34 -5.22 -1.76 15.69
CA TRP A 34 -5.84 -0.56 15.15
C TRP A 34 -5.57 -0.49 13.66
N HIS A 35 -6.59 -0.09 12.90
CA HIS A 35 -6.52 -0.05 11.44
C HIS A 35 -6.79 1.36 10.94
N PHE A 36 -5.93 1.81 10.06
CA PHE A 36 -6.03 3.09 9.37
C PHE A 36 -6.17 2.81 7.89
N THR A 37 -7.23 3.29 7.27
CA THR A 37 -7.49 3.07 5.85
C THR A 37 -7.64 4.38 5.11
N TRP A 38 -7.21 4.37 3.88
CA TRP A 38 -7.46 5.42 2.92
C TRP A 38 -7.96 4.80 1.63
N ASP A 39 -9.09 5.32 1.13
CA ASP A 39 -9.76 4.79 -0.03
C ASP A 39 -9.84 5.84 -1.12
N SER A 40 -9.67 5.44 -2.36
CA SER A 40 -9.86 6.29 -3.52
C SER A 40 -10.49 5.54 -4.68
N CYS A 41 -11.32 6.23 -5.44
CA CYS A 41 -11.73 5.83 -6.78
C CYS A 41 -10.60 6.26 -7.75
N CYS A 42 -10.48 5.78 -8.88
CA CYS A 42 -10.99 4.59 -9.52
C CYS A 42 -9.76 3.97 -10.17
N ARG A 43 -9.66 2.66 -10.21
CA ARG A 43 -8.51 1.99 -10.85
C ARG A 43 -8.47 2.33 -12.32
N ASN A 44 -7.25 2.33 -12.87
CA ASN A 44 -7.07 2.54 -14.30
C ASN A 44 -7.60 1.30 -15.06
N GLY A 45 -8.50 1.51 -16.02
CA GLY A 45 -9.06 0.44 -16.83
C GLY A 45 -8.06 -0.27 -17.75
N ALA A 46 -6.86 0.26 -17.91
CA ALA A 46 -5.78 -0.42 -18.63
C ALA A 46 -5.11 -1.55 -17.81
N ILE A 47 -5.45 -1.69 -16.53
CA ILE A 47 -4.96 -2.79 -15.69
C ILE A 47 -5.59 -4.09 -16.21
N SER A 48 -4.77 -5.02 -16.69
CA SER A 48 -5.21 -6.26 -17.34
C SER A 48 -5.01 -7.52 -16.50
N ASN A 49 -4.33 -7.40 -15.37
CA ASN A 49 -4.04 -8.51 -14.47
C ASN A 49 -5.04 -8.63 -13.30
N LEU A 50 -5.97 -7.69 -13.16
CA LEU A 50 -7.06 -7.73 -12.19
C LEU A 50 -8.41 -7.89 -12.89
N VAL A 51 -9.34 -8.54 -12.20
CA VAL A 51 -10.73 -8.62 -12.66
C VAL A 51 -11.42 -7.30 -12.33
N LEU A 52 -11.69 -6.50 -13.35
CA LEU A 52 -12.38 -5.23 -13.24
C LEU A 52 -13.76 -5.30 -13.86
N SER A 53 -14.70 -4.53 -13.34
CA SER A 53 -16.09 -4.45 -13.81
C SER A 53 -16.19 -3.94 -15.25
N SER A 54 -15.25 -3.10 -15.66
CA SER A 54 -15.20 -2.53 -17.01
C SER A 54 -13.76 -2.16 -17.39
N PRO A 55 -13.30 -2.45 -18.60
CA PRO A 55 -11.98 -2.06 -19.06
C PRO A 55 -11.85 -0.56 -19.39
N THR A 56 -12.95 0.14 -19.55
CA THR A 56 -12.95 1.57 -19.92
C THR A 56 -13.37 2.50 -18.80
N SER A 57 -14.14 2.00 -17.85
CA SER A 57 -14.64 2.76 -16.71
C SER A 57 -14.87 1.79 -15.54
N PRO A 58 -13.80 1.29 -14.94
CA PRO A 58 -13.93 0.40 -13.80
C PRO A 58 -14.55 1.14 -12.60
N SER A 59 -15.40 0.45 -11.87
CA SER A 59 -15.96 0.96 -10.63
C SER A 59 -15.04 0.67 -9.43
N GLU A 60 -14.11 -0.24 -9.59
CA GLU A 60 -13.19 -0.63 -8.53
C GLU A 60 -12.28 0.54 -8.15
N GLY A 61 -12.17 0.76 -6.86
CA GLY A 61 -11.25 1.69 -6.25
C GLY A 61 -9.96 1.01 -5.79
N PHE A 62 -9.30 1.62 -4.86
CA PHE A 62 -8.19 1.01 -4.14
C PHE A 62 -8.17 1.50 -2.69
N THR A 63 -7.81 0.58 -1.80
CA THR A 63 -7.70 0.82 -0.37
C THR A 63 -6.26 0.62 0.07
N LEU A 64 -5.70 1.62 0.72
CA LEU A 64 -4.45 1.50 1.46
C LEU A 64 -4.78 1.28 2.92
N ARG A 65 -4.04 0.38 3.57
CA ARG A 65 -4.27 0.04 4.97
C ARG A 65 -2.96 -0.03 5.73
N ALA A 66 -2.89 0.70 6.83
CA ALA A 66 -1.90 0.51 7.86
C ALA A 66 -2.55 -0.15 9.08
N SER A 67 -1.81 -1.00 9.78
CA SER A 67 -2.31 -1.68 10.98
C SER A 67 -1.25 -1.63 12.06
N MET A 68 -1.64 -1.21 13.26
CA MET A 68 -0.80 -1.22 14.44
C MET A 68 -1.29 -2.30 15.40
N PHE A 69 -0.45 -3.28 15.66
CA PHE A 69 -0.76 -4.39 16.56
C PHE A 69 -0.20 -4.15 17.96
N PRO A 70 -0.71 -4.86 18.98
CA PRO A 70 -0.13 -4.79 20.31
C PRO A 70 1.29 -5.36 20.32
N PHE A 71 2.19 -4.68 21.00
CA PHE A 71 3.57 -5.12 21.16
C PHE A 71 3.74 -5.94 22.44
N TYR A 72 4.48 -7.01 22.36
CA TYR A 72 4.79 -7.88 23.51
C TYR A 72 6.31 -7.97 23.69
N ASP A 73 6.76 -7.92 24.94
CA ASP A 73 8.16 -8.14 25.26
C ASP A 73 8.58 -9.62 25.06
N ASN A 74 9.87 -9.89 25.20
CA ASN A 74 10.42 -11.24 25.05
C ASN A 74 9.88 -12.26 26.09
N LEU A 75 9.16 -11.80 27.11
CA LEU A 75 8.51 -12.62 28.11
C LEU A 75 7.02 -12.83 27.83
N GLY A 76 6.50 -12.23 26.75
CA GLY A 76 5.10 -12.30 26.38
C GLY A 76 4.20 -11.34 27.14
N ASN A 77 4.73 -10.33 27.82
CA ASN A 77 3.92 -9.31 28.47
C ASN A 77 3.57 -8.21 27.47
N LEU A 78 2.33 -7.74 27.53
CA LEU A 78 1.90 -6.58 26.74
C LEU A 78 2.69 -5.35 27.20
N VAL A 79 3.36 -4.70 26.25
CA VAL A 79 4.04 -3.43 26.50
C VAL A 79 3.05 -2.31 26.23
N PRO A 80 2.78 -1.42 27.20
CA PRO A 80 1.91 -0.26 26.98
C PRO A 80 2.46 0.65 25.89
N ALA A 81 1.58 1.15 25.04
CA ALA A 81 1.94 2.09 23.99
C ALA A 81 2.27 3.53 24.49
N GLU A 82 2.50 3.70 25.77
CA GLU A 82 2.91 4.97 26.38
C GLU A 82 4.24 4.83 27.14
N PRO A 83 5.19 5.73 26.89
CA PRO A 83 5.18 6.76 25.87
C PRO A 83 5.18 6.15 24.45
N CYS A 84 4.68 6.90 23.47
CA CYS A 84 4.73 6.49 22.07
C CYS A 84 6.18 6.17 21.68
N PHE A 85 6.43 4.95 21.25
CA PHE A 85 7.78 4.45 20.99
C PHE A 85 7.89 3.74 19.63
N ASP A 86 6.87 3.84 18.80
CA ASP A 86 6.81 3.18 17.52
C ASP A 86 6.04 4.07 16.53
N SER A 87 6.67 4.39 15.42
CA SER A 87 6.07 5.08 14.28
C SER A 87 5.91 4.12 13.10
N SER A 88 5.11 4.49 12.12
CA SER A 88 4.97 3.68 10.92
C SER A 88 6.15 3.86 9.99
N PRO A 89 6.61 2.80 9.28
CA PRO A 89 7.62 2.94 8.25
C PRO A 89 7.23 3.97 7.18
N ILE A 90 8.20 4.68 6.65
CA ILE A 90 8.05 5.72 5.64
C ILE A 90 8.69 5.25 4.33
N PHE A 91 7.97 5.37 3.22
CA PHE A 91 8.51 5.17 1.89
C PHE A 91 9.27 6.43 1.44
N ASN A 92 10.59 6.30 1.21
CA ASN A 92 11.45 7.43 0.83
C ASN A 92 11.48 7.67 -0.68
N GLU A 93 11.06 6.69 -1.48
CA GLU A 93 11.03 6.80 -2.94
C GLU A 93 9.61 7.01 -3.45
N SER A 94 9.44 8.03 -4.29
CA SER A 94 8.16 8.23 -4.98
C SER A 94 7.92 7.12 -6.00
N PRO A 95 6.66 6.66 -6.17
CA PRO A 95 6.33 5.63 -7.14
C PRO A 95 6.82 6.00 -8.54
N LYS A 96 7.44 5.05 -9.24
CA LYS A 96 7.85 5.26 -10.65
C LYS A 96 6.62 5.22 -11.54
N THR A 97 6.43 6.27 -12.29
CA THR A 97 5.26 6.45 -13.17
C THR A 97 5.49 6.06 -14.61
N ILE A 98 6.77 5.95 -15.02
CA ILE A 98 7.16 5.66 -16.40
C ILE A 98 8.24 4.60 -16.41
N ILE A 99 7.97 3.50 -17.09
CA ILE A 99 8.93 2.42 -17.35
C ILE A 99 8.98 2.13 -18.85
N CYS A 100 10.14 1.68 -19.34
CA CYS A 100 10.32 1.30 -20.74
C CYS A 100 9.97 -0.16 -20.95
N THR A 101 9.05 -0.44 -21.86
CA THR A 101 8.70 -1.80 -22.26
C THR A 101 9.90 -2.52 -22.86
N GLY A 102 10.12 -3.76 -22.47
CA GLY A 102 11.17 -4.63 -23.02
C GLY A 102 12.55 -4.42 -22.40
N TYR A 103 12.69 -3.58 -21.39
CA TYR A 103 13.92 -3.43 -20.62
C TYR A 103 13.73 -3.98 -19.20
N PRO A 104 14.78 -4.52 -18.59
CA PRO A 104 14.77 -4.84 -17.17
C PRO A 104 14.41 -3.60 -16.35
N PHE A 105 13.54 -3.79 -15.37
CA PHE A 105 13.13 -2.73 -14.47
C PHE A 105 13.28 -3.23 -13.04
N SER A 106 13.89 -2.41 -12.22
CA SER A 106 14.06 -2.64 -10.79
C SER A 106 13.61 -1.40 -10.03
N TYR A 107 12.93 -1.60 -8.94
CA TYR A 107 12.39 -0.53 -8.13
C TYR A 107 12.24 -0.97 -6.67
N SER A 108 12.62 -0.12 -5.74
CA SER A 108 12.34 -0.25 -4.32
C SER A 108 11.67 1.01 -3.81
N HIS A 109 10.71 0.88 -2.92
CA HIS A 109 10.12 2.00 -2.18
C HIS A 109 11.08 2.60 -1.16
N ASN A 110 12.17 1.90 -0.84
CA ASN A 110 13.19 2.34 0.11
C ASN A 110 12.56 2.79 1.43
N ALA A 111 11.84 1.87 2.09
CA ALA A 111 11.23 2.18 3.37
C ALA A 111 12.29 2.32 4.46
N SER A 112 12.06 3.24 5.37
CA SER A 112 12.82 3.40 6.60
C SER A 112 11.88 3.55 7.80
N ASP A 113 12.40 3.19 8.96
CA ASP A 113 11.75 3.34 10.24
C ASP A 113 12.58 4.28 11.12
N ASP A 114 11.92 5.24 11.80
CA ASP A 114 12.61 6.26 12.59
C ASP A 114 13.19 5.68 13.89
N GLU A 115 12.61 4.63 14.42
CA GLU A 115 13.09 3.89 15.58
C GLU A 115 14.15 2.86 15.22
N LEU A 116 14.46 2.72 13.92
CA LEU A 116 15.41 1.76 13.36
C LEU A 116 14.98 0.30 13.49
N ASP A 117 13.69 0.08 13.52
CA ASP A 117 13.13 -1.26 13.47
C ASP A 117 13.38 -1.92 12.11
N GLU A 118 13.41 -3.25 12.11
CA GLU A 118 13.67 -4.02 10.91
C GLU A 118 12.46 -4.02 9.99
N VAL A 119 12.62 -3.54 8.76
CA VAL A 119 11.56 -3.42 7.77
C VAL A 119 11.63 -4.60 6.81
N TYR A 120 10.48 -5.24 6.58
CA TYR A 120 10.31 -6.33 5.62
C TYR A 120 9.26 -5.99 4.57
N TYR A 121 9.49 -6.48 3.35
CA TYR A 121 8.58 -6.33 2.24
C TYR A 121 7.94 -7.68 1.88
N ALA A 122 6.68 -7.63 1.54
CA ALA A 122 5.95 -8.80 1.06
C ALA A 122 4.96 -8.39 -0.03
N TRP A 123 4.64 -9.32 -0.92
CA TRP A 123 3.50 -9.20 -1.80
C TRP A 123 2.21 -9.34 -1.00
N ASP A 124 1.18 -8.60 -1.38
CA ASP A 124 -0.14 -8.71 -0.78
C ASP A 124 -1.24 -8.54 -1.83
N GLU A 125 -2.47 -8.83 -1.45
CA GLU A 125 -3.63 -8.71 -2.31
C GLU A 125 -4.06 -7.25 -2.48
N PRO A 126 -4.48 -6.86 -3.71
CA PRO A 126 -4.98 -5.51 -3.95
C PRO A 126 -6.36 -5.34 -3.31
N LEU A 127 -6.47 -4.43 -2.35
CA LEU A 127 -7.69 -4.19 -1.61
C LEU A 127 -8.61 -3.18 -2.30
N ASP A 128 -9.93 -3.37 -2.15
CA ASP A 128 -10.94 -2.41 -2.59
C ASP A 128 -12.12 -2.37 -1.61
N ASP A 129 -12.29 -1.26 -0.93
CA ASP A 129 -13.44 -0.99 -0.07
C ASP A 129 -14.08 0.37 -0.36
N PHE A 130 -13.75 0.96 -1.52
CA PHE A 130 -14.18 2.30 -1.86
C PHE A 130 -15.70 2.47 -1.88
N PHE A 131 -16.44 1.44 -2.33
CA PHE A 131 -17.89 1.43 -2.34
C PHE A 131 -18.51 0.64 -1.19
N GLY A 132 -17.69 0.03 -0.36
CA GLY A 132 -18.11 -0.72 0.81
C GLY A 132 -18.18 0.13 2.07
N ALA A 133 -18.99 -0.29 3.04
CA ALA A 133 -18.88 0.23 4.39
C ALA A 133 -17.72 -0.53 5.08
N TYR A 134 -16.60 0.14 5.29
CA TYR A 134 -15.50 -0.47 6.04
C TYR A 134 -15.97 -0.88 7.43
N ASN A 135 -15.83 -2.14 7.75
CA ASN A 135 -16.29 -2.75 9.01
C ASN A 135 -15.11 -3.45 9.70
N PRO A 136 -14.23 -2.69 10.40
CA PRO A 136 -13.11 -3.27 11.11
C PRO A 136 -13.61 -4.25 12.20
N PRO A 137 -12.86 -5.30 12.57
CA PRO A 137 -11.48 -5.56 12.15
C PRO A 137 -11.35 -6.37 10.85
N VAL A 138 -12.45 -6.63 10.15
CA VAL A 138 -12.43 -7.38 8.90
C VAL A 138 -11.61 -6.63 7.87
N ALA A 139 -10.67 -7.29 7.20
CA ALA A 139 -9.91 -6.69 6.12
C ALA A 139 -10.84 -6.33 4.96
N PRO A 140 -10.59 -5.24 4.22
CA PRO A 140 -11.25 -4.98 2.95
C PRO A 140 -11.14 -6.17 1.99
N ALA A 141 -12.14 -6.35 1.15
CA ALA A 141 -12.13 -7.46 0.20
C ALA A 141 -11.02 -7.28 -0.84
N PRO A 142 -10.24 -8.33 -1.14
CA PRO A 142 -9.26 -8.26 -2.20
C PRO A 142 -9.95 -8.32 -3.56
N LEU A 143 -9.37 -7.66 -4.55
CA LEU A 143 -9.75 -7.83 -5.94
C LEU A 143 -9.10 -9.10 -6.50
N PRO A 144 -9.88 -9.94 -7.21
CA PRO A 144 -9.34 -11.15 -7.79
C PRO A 144 -8.40 -10.86 -8.96
N PHE A 145 -7.36 -11.65 -9.09
CA PHE A 145 -6.48 -11.63 -10.26
C PHE A 145 -7.07 -12.41 -11.44
N VAL A 146 -6.75 -11.97 -12.64
CA VAL A 146 -7.00 -12.72 -13.88
C VAL A 146 -5.90 -13.76 -14.03
N ALA A 147 -6.26 -15.03 -14.25
CA ALA A 147 -5.26 -16.07 -14.49
C ALA A 147 -4.37 -15.73 -15.72
N PRO A 148 -3.05 -15.96 -15.66
CA PRO A 148 -2.30 -16.73 -14.66
C PRO A 148 -1.75 -15.91 -13.48
N TYR A 149 -2.19 -14.69 -13.27
CA TYR A 149 -1.67 -13.80 -12.24
C TYR A 149 -2.21 -14.14 -10.85
N SER A 150 -1.44 -13.80 -9.84
CA SER A 150 -1.75 -13.96 -8.42
C SER A 150 -1.06 -12.86 -7.61
N TYR A 151 -1.33 -12.77 -6.32
CA TYR A 151 -0.70 -11.75 -5.48
C TYR A 151 0.83 -11.89 -5.41
N ASP A 152 1.36 -13.12 -5.48
CA ASP A 152 2.79 -13.43 -5.48
C ASP A 152 3.43 -13.48 -6.88
N ASN A 153 2.62 -13.35 -7.93
CA ASN A 153 3.06 -13.24 -9.32
C ASN A 153 2.17 -12.24 -10.08
N PRO A 154 2.18 -10.96 -9.71
CA PRO A 154 1.21 -10.00 -10.21
C PRO A 154 1.49 -9.46 -11.62
N LEU A 155 2.70 -9.64 -12.16
CA LEU A 155 3.12 -9.01 -13.41
C LEU A 155 3.53 -10.01 -14.49
N PRO A 156 3.38 -9.66 -15.79
CA PRO A 156 3.81 -10.50 -16.89
C PRO A 156 5.34 -10.67 -16.92
N GLY A 157 5.79 -11.86 -17.23
CA GLY A 157 7.23 -12.18 -17.29
C GLY A 157 7.84 -12.67 -16.00
N GLY A 158 7.05 -12.68 -14.92
CA GLY A 158 7.50 -12.97 -13.58
C GLY A 158 8.19 -11.77 -12.93
N VAL A 159 8.09 -11.72 -11.62
CA VAL A 159 8.75 -10.71 -10.78
C VAL A 159 9.40 -11.39 -9.59
N THR A 160 10.43 -10.80 -9.08
CA THR A 160 11.05 -11.20 -7.82
C THR A 160 10.92 -10.05 -6.84
N LEU A 161 10.87 -10.36 -5.58
CA LEU A 161 10.90 -9.39 -4.50
C LEU A 161 11.98 -9.82 -3.50
N ASP A 162 12.96 -8.98 -3.34
CA ASP A 162 13.86 -9.08 -2.19
C ASP A 162 13.13 -8.54 -0.96
N THR A 163 12.86 -9.40 -0.01
CA THR A 163 12.05 -9.07 1.17
C THR A 163 12.76 -8.13 2.16
N ILE A 164 14.04 -7.91 1.98
CA ILE A 164 14.85 -7.01 2.83
C ILE A 164 15.00 -5.64 2.16
N THR A 165 15.32 -5.62 0.87
CA THR A 165 15.55 -4.36 0.16
C THR A 165 14.31 -3.81 -0.52
N GLY A 166 13.27 -4.62 -0.70
CA GLY A 166 12.06 -4.25 -1.43
C GLY A 166 12.25 -4.13 -2.95
N GLU A 167 13.35 -4.68 -3.48
CA GLU A 167 13.71 -4.61 -4.89
C GLU A 167 13.21 -5.81 -5.69
#